data_8c101fd71ed98629810251a69d93ae33
#
_entry.id   8c101fd71ed98629810251a69d93ae33
#
_cell.length_a   1.000
_cell.length_b   1.000
_cell.length_c   1.000
_cell.angle_alpha   90.00
_cell.angle_beta   90.00
_cell.angle_gamma   90.00
#
_symmetry.space_group_name_H-M   'P 1'
#
loop_
_entity.id
_entity.type
_entity.pdbx_description
1 polymer ?
#
loop_
_entity_poly.entity_id
_entity_poly.type
_entity_poly.pdbx_seq_one_letter_code
_entity_poly.pdbx_strand_id
1 'polypeptide(L)'
;LSTYAARCIENELLMFLRARRKYSREVSLYEPIGTDKEGNEINLLDVIESAPVDIVEECYIRENTSYLLRSLKKVLTDKEYQVICYRYGLFGAEEETQREIAGRLCISRSYVSRIEKNALHKLRELFPQMQ
;
A
#
# COMPACT_ATOMS: atom_id res chain seq x y z
N LEU A 1 25.01 -50.48 15.52
CA LEU A 1 25.31 -49.06 15.70
C LEU A 1 25.63 -48.37 14.36
N SER A 2 26.47 -48.99 13.48
CA SER A 2 26.86 -48.40 12.17
C SER A 2 25.68 -48.18 11.22
N THR A 3 24.79 -49.16 11.11
CA THR A 3 23.57 -49.09 10.26
C THR A 3 22.60 -48.01 10.74
N TYR A 4 22.47 -47.81 12.03
CA TYR A 4 21.64 -46.74 12.59
C TYR A 4 22.25 -45.36 12.30
N ALA A 5 23.52 -45.19 12.54
CA ALA A 5 24.24 -43.97 12.25
C ALA A 5 24.17 -43.58 10.75
N ALA A 6 24.34 -44.58 9.85
CA ALA A 6 24.20 -44.34 8.42
C ALA A 6 22.80 -43.83 8.04
N ARG A 7 21.73 -44.41 8.61
CA ARG A 7 20.35 -43.92 8.41
C ARG A 7 20.11 -42.52 8.93
N CYS A 8 20.66 -42.17 10.08
CA CYS A 8 20.55 -40.82 10.63
C CYS A 8 21.23 -39.80 9.72
N ILE A 9 22.45 -40.13 9.23
CA ILE A 9 23.19 -39.24 8.31
C ILE A 9 22.42 -39.07 6.99
N GLU A 10 21.90 -40.18 6.43
CA GLU A 10 21.12 -40.15 5.21
C GLU A 10 19.89 -39.25 5.35
N ASN A 11 19.13 -39.40 6.42
CA ASN A 11 17.94 -38.57 6.67
C ASN A 11 18.28 -37.09 6.85
N GLU A 12 19.38 -36.81 7.58
CA GLU A 12 19.83 -35.43 7.78
C GLU A 12 20.24 -34.77 6.46
N LEU A 13 20.98 -35.50 5.61
CA LEU A 13 21.34 -35.02 4.27
C LEU A 13 20.10 -34.78 3.40
N LEU A 14 19.13 -35.67 3.44
CA LEU A 14 17.87 -35.48 2.70
C LEU A 14 17.10 -34.25 3.20
N MET A 15 17.02 -34.04 4.50
CA MET A 15 16.39 -32.84 5.07
C MET A 15 17.14 -31.56 4.67
N PHE A 16 18.46 -31.58 4.74
CA PHE A 16 19.32 -30.48 4.30
C PHE A 16 19.08 -30.14 2.81
N LEU A 17 19.07 -31.15 1.94
CA LEU A 17 18.82 -30.94 0.51
C LEU A 17 17.42 -30.40 0.22
N ARG A 18 16.41 -30.87 0.97
CA ARG A 18 15.04 -30.34 0.86
C ARG A 18 14.94 -28.88 1.28
N ALA A 19 15.57 -28.52 2.41
CA ALA A 19 15.64 -27.15 2.87
C ALA A 19 16.36 -26.23 1.87
N ARG A 20 17.51 -26.70 1.35
CA ARG A 20 18.30 -25.94 0.37
C ARG A 20 17.57 -25.75 -0.96
N ARG A 21 16.70 -26.68 -1.36
CA ARG A 21 15.91 -26.58 -2.59
C ARG A 21 14.95 -25.37 -2.56
N LYS A 22 14.50 -24.95 -1.38
CA LYS A 22 13.67 -23.76 -1.19
C LYS A 22 14.43 -22.49 -1.54
N TYR A 23 15.71 -22.43 -1.17
CA TYR A 23 16.58 -21.27 -1.36
C TYR A 23 17.40 -21.32 -2.67
N SER A 24 17.35 -22.43 -3.41
CA SER A 24 18.13 -22.60 -4.65
C SER A 24 17.71 -21.67 -5.80
N ARG A 25 16.60 -20.97 -5.66
CA ARG A 25 16.11 -19.98 -6.63
C ARG A 25 16.35 -18.54 -6.18
N GLU A 26 16.91 -18.35 -4.98
CA GLU A 26 17.27 -17.04 -4.49
C GLU A 26 18.63 -16.65 -5.07
N VAL A 27 18.71 -15.46 -5.65
CA VAL A 27 19.92 -14.88 -6.21
C VAL A 27 20.31 -13.70 -5.34
N SER A 28 21.58 -13.54 -5.02
CA SER A 28 22.05 -12.38 -4.26
C SER A 28 21.92 -11.12 -5.11
N LEU A 29 21.43 -10.04 -4.52
CA LEU A 29 21.40 -8.72 -5.18
C LEU A 29 22.80 -8.18 -5.51
N TYR A 30 23.81 -8.65 -4.78
CA TYR A 30 25.22 -8.29 -4.97
C TYR A 30 25.97 -9.30 -5.86
N GLU A 31 25.26 -10.23 -6.50
CA GLU A 31 25.88 -11.16 -7.43
C GLU A 31 26.24 -10.42 -8.73
N PRO A 32 27.50 -10.47 -9.17
CA PRO A 32 27.90 -9.82 -10.42
C PRO A 32 27.26 -10.53 -11.60
N ILE A 33 26.51 -9.79 -12.42
CA ILE A 33 25.84 -10.29 -13.63
C ILE A 33 26.65 -10.02 -14.88
N GLY A 34 27.63 -9.13 -14.81
CA GLY A 34 28.46 -8.78 -15.95
C GLY A 34 29.51 -7.74 -15.61
N THR A 35 30.22 -7.30 -16.62
CA THR A 35 31.17 -6.19 -16.54
C THR A 35 30.80 -5.15 -17.59
N ASP A 36 30.98 -3.88 -17.27
CA ASP A 36 30.81 -2.79 -18.22
C ASP A 36 32.00 -2.71 -19.22
N LYS A 37 31.94 -1.78 -20.15
CA LYS A 37 33.01 -1.55 -21.14
C LYS A 37 34.31 -1.04 -20.53
N GLU A 38 34.24 -0.57 -19.28
CA GLU A 38 35.36 0.00 -18.53
C GLU A 38 35.97 -1.03 -17.57
N GLY A 39 35.36 -2.24 -17.46
CA GLY A 39 35.85 -3.34 -16.65
C GLY A 39 35.28 -3.36 -15.20
N ASN A 40 34.28 -2.52 -14.87
CA ASN A 40 33.65 -2.53 -13.57
C ASN A 40 32.59 -3.63 -13.49
N GLU A 41 32.48 -4.29 -12.34
CA GLU A 41 31.44 -5.29 -12.10
C GLU A 41 30.07 -4.63 -11.98
N ILE A 42 29.09 -5.17 -12.73
CA ILE A 42 27.69 -4.77 -12.64
C ILE A 42 26.96 -5.81 -11.79
N ASN A 43 26.40 -5.38 -10.70
CA ASN A 43 25.61 -6.21 -9.79
C ASN A 43 24.13 -6.22 -10.20
N LEU A 44 23.40 -7.25 -9.74
CA LEU A 44 21.96 -7.33 -9.97
C LEU A 44 21.22 -6.11 -9.39
N LEU A 45 21.70 -5.56 -8.27
CA LEU A 45 21.16 -4.37 -7.63
C LEU A 45 21.19 -3.13 -8.55
N ASP A 46 22.26 -2.99 -9.38
CA ASP A 46 22.44 -1.83 -10.27
C ASP A 46 21.49 -1.88 -11.46
N VAL A 47 20.97 -3.06 -11.81
CA VAL A 47 20.06 -3.28 -12.95
C VAL A 47 18.58 -3.28 -12.52
N ILE A 48 18.29 -3.60 -11.26
CA ILE A 48 16.93 -3.53 -10.73
C ILE A 48 16.57 -2.05 -10.54
N GLU A 49 15.89 -1.49 -11.51
CA GLU A 49 15.31 -0.16 -11.39
C GLU A 49 14.24 -0.15 -10.29
N SER A 50 14.40 0.70 -9.31
CA SER A 50 13.29 1.14 -8.47
C SER A 50 12.30 1.88 -9.36
N ALA A 51 10.99 1.63 -9.21
CA ALA A 51 10.00 2.44 -9.92
C ALA A 51 10.34 3.93 -9.70
N PRO A 52 10.44 4.71 -10.77
CA PRO A 52 10.81 6.12 -10.65
C PRO A 52 9.80 6.80 -9.74
N VAL A 53 10.25 7.22 -8.57
CA VAL A 53 9.44 8.04 -7.66
C VAL A 53 9.52 9.47 -8.21
N ASP A 54 8.44 9.95 -8.78
CA ASP A 54 8.33 11.36 -9.13
C ASP A 54 8.13 12.16 -7.83
N ILE A 55 9.24 12.70 -7.33
CA ILE A 55 9.25 13.49 -6.07
C ILE A 55 8.32 14.71 -6.21
N VAL A 56 8.19 15.27 -7.40
CA VAL A 56 7.32 16.43 -7.65
C VAL A 56 5.86 16.01 -7.51
N GLU A 57 5.48 14.87 -8.08
CA GLU A 57 4.13 14.32 -7.94
C GLU A 57 3.82 13.96 -6.48
N GLU A 58 4.76 13.35 -5.77
CA GLU A 58 4.58 13.03 -4.35
C GLU A 58 4.38 14.29 -3.50
N CYS A 59 5.18 15.34 -3.71
CA CYS A 59 5.00 16.63 -3.03
C CYS A 59 3.65 17.24 -3.35
N TYR A 60 3.24 17.22 -4.62
CA TYR A 60 1.95 17.74 -5.07
C TYR A 60 0.77 17.01 -4.43
N ILE A 61 0.81 15.67 -4.37
CA ILE A 61 -0.21 14.86 -3.70
C ILE A 61 -0.25 15.19 -2.21
N ARG A 62 0.89 15.34 -1.54
CA ARG A 62 0.97 15.67 -0.11
C ARG A 62 0.39 17.05 0.21
N GLU A 63 0.69 18.05 -0.61
CA GLU A 63 0.15 19.40 -0.47
C GLU A 63 -1.37 19.42 -0.69
N ASN A 64 -1.85 18.78 -1.76
CA ASN A 64 -3.27 18.68 -2.07
C ASN A 64 -4.04 17.93 -0.96
N THR A 65 -3.47 16.86 -0.43
CA THR A 65 -4.06 16.12 0.69
C THR A 65 -4.17 16.99 1.93
N SER A 66 -3.11 17.73 2.27
CA SER A 66 -3.11 18.67 3.40
C SER A 66 -4.12 19.78 3.23
N TYR A 67 -4.25 20.33 2.02
CA TYR A 67 -5.24 21.34 1.67
C TYR A 67 -6.67 20.80 1.78
N LEU A 68 -6.92 19.60 1.24
CA LEU A 68 -8.20 18.90 1.34
C LEU A 68 -8.63 18.75 2.81
N LEU A 69 -7.76 18.15 3.64
CA LEU A 69 -8.08 17.91 5.06
C LEU A 69 -8.40 19.18 5.84
N ARG A 70 -7.70 20.29 5.57
CA ARG A 70 -7.98 21.60 6.19
C ARG A 70 -9.28 22.22 5.71
N SER A 71 -9.69 21.90 4.48
CA SER A 71 -10.87 22.48 3.84
C SER A 71 -12.16 21.72 4.17
N LEU A 72 -12.08 20.45 4.62
CA LEU A 72 -13.24 19.61 4.91
C LEU A 72 -14.28 20.31 5.77
N LYS A 73 -13.86 20.85 6.94
CA LYS A 73 -14.77 21.53 7.87
C LYS A 73 -15.32 22.86 7.36
N LYS A 74 -14.68 23.48 6.38
CA LYS A 74 -15.12 24.76 5.81
C LYS A 74 -16.15 24.60 4.70
N VAL A 75 -16.06 23.50 3.96
CA VAL A 75 -16.85 23.25 2.74
C VAL A 75 -18.03 22.33 3.00
N LEU A 76 -17.87 21.39 3.92
CA LEU A 76 -18.89 20.40 4.23
C LEU A 76 -19.76 20.84 5.41
N THR A 77 -21.04 20.51 5.36
CA THR A 77 -21.93 20.59 6.53
C THR A 77 -21.54 19.53 7.56
N ASP A 78 -21.96 19.69 8.83
CA ASP A 78 -21.61 18.75 9.90
C ASP A 78 -21.98 17.30 9.56
N LYS A 79 -23.12 17.06 8.93
CA LYS A 79 -23.55 15.73 8.51
C LYS A 79 -22.70 15.16 7.38
N GLU A 80 -22.38 15.97 6.38
CA GLU A 80 -21.49 15.59 5.28
C GLU A 80 -20.09 15.27 5.80
N TYR A 81 -19.56 16.10 6.70
CA TYR A 81 -18.28 15.90 7.34
C TYR A 81 -18.22 14.56 8.11
N GLN A 82 -19.23 14.29 8.94
CA GLN A 82 -19.30 13.02 9.69
C GLN A 82 -19.34 11.81 8.75
N VAL A 83 -20.18 11.83 7.72
CA VAL A 83 -20.28 10.74 6.74
C VAL A 83 -18.94 10.52 6.05
N ILE A 84 -18.24 11.56 5.60
CA ILE A 84 -16.93 11.44 4.96
C ILE A 84 -15.88 10.92 5.94
N CYS A 85 -15.84 11.41 7.18
CA CYS A 85 -14.89 10.93 8.18
C CYS A 85 -15.04 9.44 8.47
N TYR A 86 -16.26 8.94 8.68
CA TYR A 86 -16.50 7.52 8.93
C TYR A 86 -16.30 6.67 7.67
N ARG A 87 -16.67 7.18 6.50
CA ARG A 87 -16.56 6.43 5.25
C ARG A 87 -15.12 6.16 4.84
N TYR A 88 -14.22 7.12 5.07
CA TYR A 88 -12.82 7.08 4.66
C TYR A 88 -11.84 6.95 5.83
N GLY A 89 -12.31 6.68 7.02
CA GLY A 89 -11.46 6.49 8.20
C GLY A 89 -10.58 7.71 8.54
N LEU A 90 -11.10 8.93 8.35
CA LEU A 90 -10.30 10.13 8.55
C LEU A 90 -10.18 10.48 10.04
N PHE A 91 -9.06 11.11 10.40
CA PHE A 91 -8.78 11.62 11.76
C PHE A 91 -8.80 10.54 12.85
N GLY A 92 -8.40 9.30 12.51
CA GLY A 92 -8.33 8.18 13.44
C GLY A 92 -9.66 7.44 13.63
N ALA A 93 -10.67 7.75 12.84
CA ALA A 93 -11.88 6.93 12.75
C ALA A 93 -11.59 5.63 11.99
N GLU A 94 -12.31 4.57 12.29
CA GLU A 94 -12.30 3.36 11.47
C GLU A 94 -13.14 3.56 10.20
N GLU A 95 -12.74 2.89 9.12
CA GLU A 95 -13.49 2.92 7.87
C GLU A 95 -14.78 2.11 8.01
N GLU A 96 -15.93 2.75 7.77
CA GLU A 96 -17.25 2.16 7.87
C GLU A 96 -17.95 2.06 6.52
N THR A 97 -18.79 1.05 6.37
CA THR A 97 -19.67 0.92 5.22
C THR A 97 -20.86 1.88 5.31
N GLN A 98 -21.46 2.24 4.17
CA GLN A 98 -22.68 3.08 4.16
C GLN A 98 -23.80 2.52 5.05
N ARG A 99 -23.85 1.20 5.26
CA ARG A 99 -24.87 0.55 6.10
C ARG A 99 -24.60 0.79 7.59
N GLU A 100 -23.36 0.71 8.01
CA GLU A 100 -22.94 0.96 9.40
C GLU A 100 -23.11 2.43 9.74
N ILE A 101 -22.68 3.33 8.85
CA ILE A 101 -22.91 4.78 9.00
C ILE A 101 -24.40 5.11 9.10
N ALA A 102 -25.23 4.46 8.30
CA ALA A 102 -26.69 4.63 8.37
C ALA A 102 -27.26 4.21 9.72
N GLY A 103 -26.77 3.08 10.28
CA GLY A 103 -27.12 2.64 11.63
C GLY A 103 -26.64 3.60 12.70
N ARG A 104 -25.41 4.09 12.62
CA ARG A 104 -24.81 5.03 13.58
C ARG A 104 -25.53 6.37 13.61
N LEU A 105 -25.90 6.90 12.44
CA LEU A 105 -26.57 8.19 12.32
C LEU A 105 -28.11 8.11 12.36
N CYS A 106 -28.68 6.91 12.53
CA CYS A 106 -30.11 6.65 12.53
C CYS A 106 -30.84 7.20 11.28
N ILE A 107 -30.22 7.01 10.10
CA ILE A 107 -30.76 7.42 8.80
C ILE A 107 -30.78 6.26 7.80
N SER A 108 -31.47 6.40 6.67
CA SER A 108 -31.47 5.36 5.66
C SER A 108 -30.13 5.28 4.90
N ARG A 109 -29.71 4.09 4.49
CA ARG A 109 -28.52 3.88 3.65
C ARG A 109 -28.56 4.73 2.37
N SER A 110 -29.73 4.83 1.74
CA SER A 110 -29.90 5.63 0.53
C SER A 110 -29.66 7.12 0.77
N TYR A 111 -29.96 7.59 1.98
CA TYR A 111 -29.69 8.98 2.37
C TYR A 111 -28.20 9.20 2.63
N VAL A 112 -27.51 8.24 3.26
CA VAL A 112 -26.03 8.27 3.41
C VAL A 112 -25.35 8.37 2.04
N SER A 113 -25.77 7.55 1.08
CA SER A 113 -25.22 7.57 -0.28
C SER A 113 -25.41 8.92 -0.98
N ARG A 114 -26.56 9.59 -0.78
CA ARG A 114 -26.78 10.94 -1.32
C ARG A 114 -25.90 11.98 -0.66
N ILE A 115 -25.77 11.92 0.67
CA ILE A 115 -24.88 12.82 1.44
C ILE A 115 -23.45 12.67 0.96
N GLU A 116 -22.94 11.43 0.86
CA GLU A 116 -21.60 11.12 0.38
C GLU A 116 -21.37 11.70 -1.01
N LYS A 117 -22.29 11.46 -1.96
CA LYS A 117 -22.18 11.96 -3.33
C LYS A 117 -22.14 13.49 -3.38
N ASN A 118 -23.00 14.16 -2.61
CA ASN A 118 -23.01 15.62 -2.55
C ASN A 118 -21.73 16.18 -1.91
N ALA A 119 -21.24 15.55 -0.84
CA ALA A 119 -20.00 15.94 -0.19
C ALA A 119 -18.81 15.81 -1.14
N LEU A 120 -18.69 14.68 -1.85
CA LEU A 120 -17.64 14.46 -2.83
C LEU A 120 -17.71 15.47 -3.99
N HIS A 121 -18.91 15.85 -4.42
CA HIS A 121 -19.08 16.88 -5.46
C HIS A 121 -18.52 18.23 -4.99
N LYS A 122 -18.89 18.67 -3.79
CA LYS A 122 -18.38 19.92 -3.20
C LYS A 122 -16.85 19.91 -3.04
N LEU A 123 -16.29 18.76 -2.61
CA LEU A 123 -14.83 18.61 -2.46
C LEU A 123 -14.13 18.62 -3.82
N ARG A 124 -14.74 18.06 -4.85
CA ARG A 124 -14.19 18.09 -6.21
C ARG A 124 -14.09 19.49 -6.79
N GLU A 125 -15.02 20.37 -6.44
CA GLU A 125 -14.99 21.79 -6.85
C GLU A 125 -13.79 22.56 -6.29
N LEU A 126 -13.14 22.06 -5.23
CA LEU A 126 -11.89 22.63 -4.70
C LEU A 126 -10.67 22.38 -5.61
N PHE A 127 -10.75 21.40 -6.52
CA PHE A 127 -9.66 20.97 -7.38
C PHE A 127 -10.06 21.07 -8.87
N PRO A 128 -10.30 22.26 -9.40
CA PRO A 128 -10.74 22.43 -10.79
C PRO A 128 -9.70 21.98 -11.82
N GLN A 129 -8.43 21.86 -11.42
CA GLN A 129 -7.32 21.47 -12.31
C GLN A 129 -7.16 19.94 -12.46
N MET A 130 -7.93 19.13 -11.73
CA MET A 130 -7.90 17.66 -11.81
C MET A 130 -9.06 17.09 -12.66
N GLN A 131 -9.63 17.89 -13.53
CA GLN A 131 -10.67 17.47 -14.48
C GLN A 131 -10.07 17.12 -15.84
#